data_90684a011c69f9795f0b28a864201172
#
_entry.id   90684a011c69f9795f0b28a864201172
#
_cell.length_a   1.000
_cell.length_b   1.000
_cell.length_c   1.000
_cell.angle_alpha   90.00
_cell.angle_beta   90.00
_cell.angle_gamma   90.00
#
_symmetry.space_group_name_H-M   'P 1'
#
loop_
_entity.id
_entity.type
_entity.pdbx_description
1 polymer ?
#
loop_
_entity_poly.entity_id
_entity_poly.type
_entity_poly.pdbx_seq_one_letter_code
_entity_poly.pdbx_strand_id
1 'polypeptide(L)'
;MLLKNKNNWIFITFFLAILFSHQIIFQVFFPNSKGLLGHDYSQYIPNLIFGKIWFQNNFLSIPWFTPSFCCGIPFFPDPNTAYYSIPQFIFLFFNPILSLKITFFIMSLLGYLGMYFLLRKYFKFDKYTSLLCASLFLFNGFFVYRAIAGPLISYVIVPLYCYFLIKSLENDYRKINYINLVISAIIFAYFFHSGSGSIILLILVSVTCVLLLYSQLVKNLKIFINFILSLFIGTLISLSKITAVLFFFENFPRKYPPTEFHSLFSFFKNLFLSFFIKPNEKYFNDNLTSMFPFGLHEMEYSLSIVPLILLFFVFFLNKKIFTFNYFNLIIFIFLFIIFLVPIFLNINLFNQYQLIEKIPVLKNNWVRFRWFSIYIIPIIIFSGLLIQNLNFSELAKKKIAVSMILVLLIQSFIKDKSWHYNDLKYDTKNLMSFHKNFKKNNIFEVKGPAILMDNNGLPKHSDNKNDLFFSSYSPLTCYQPIFGYGLEKLDASKIIFNNKHLFKDGTYILYSNKFDIKENNFSFFNPSCFIFPEENNCLPGDTFKISEKEKLSKFTRYNKFIFEQNKFQKISNFISFIAFAICLIYLIYSFIIYLLNLRKKNINNAY
;
A
#
# COMPACT_ATOMS: atom_id res chain seq x y z
N MET A 1 14.65 33.09 -5.13
CA MET A 1 15.97 33.11 -4.44
C MET A 1 16.79 31.82 -4.62
N LEU A 2 16.19 30.63 -4.75
CA LEU A 2 16.88 29.34 -4.93
C LEU A 2 17.63 29.19 -6.27
N LEU A 3 17.26 29.89 -7.33
CA LEU A 3 17.77 29.70 -8.70
C LEU A 3 18.96 30.62 -9.09
N LYS A 4 19.40 31.53 -8.21
CA LYS A 4 20.48 32.46 -8.53
C LYS A 4 21.90 31.94 -8.29
N ASN A 5 22.09 30.74 -7.71
CA ASN A 5 23.41 30.21 -7.39
C ASN A 5 23.70 28.93 -8.19
N LYS A 6 24.81 28.90 -8.95
CA LYS A 6 25.29 27.76 -9.76
C LYS A 6 25.31 26.45 -8.95
N ASN A 7 25.69 26.50 -7.68
CA ASN A 7 25.73 25.33 -6.79
C ASN A 7 24.33 24.73 -6.49
N ASN A 8 23.28 25.54 -6.59
CA ASN A 8 21.91 25.02 -6.39
C ASN A 8 21.41 24.30 -7.65
N TRP A 9 21.78 24.75 -8.84
CA TRP A 9 21.45 24.05 -10.08
C TRP A 9 22.11 22.68 -10.15
N ILE A 10 23.39 22.58 -9.82
CA ILE A 10 24.12 21.29 -9.77
C ILE A 10 23.40 20.33 -8.80
N PHE A 11 22.99 20.83 -7.64
CA PHE A 11 22.28 20.01 -6.67
C PHE A 11 20.90 19.54 -7.18
N ILE A 12 20.11 20.44 -7.77
CA ILE A 12 18.78 20.12 -8.32
C ILE A 12 18.94 19.08 -9.45
N THR A 13 19.93 19.27 -10.33
CA THR A 13 20.21 18.31 -11.40
C THR A 13 20.58 16.93 -10.84
N PHE A 14 21.41 16.89 -9.79
CA PHE A 14 21.80 15.64 -9.14
C PHE A 14 20.61 14.98 -8.43
N PHE A 15 19.76 15.76 -7.75
CA PHE A 15 18.52 15.28 -7.14
C PHE A 15 17.58 14.64 -8.18
N LEU A 16 17.38 15.32 -9.30
CA LEU A 16 16.55 14.80 -10.40
C LEU A 16 17.19 13.57 -11.06
N ALA A 17 18.51 13.56 -11.25
CA ALA A 17 19.21 12.42 -11.82
C ALA A 17 19.00 11.14 -10.98
N ILE A 18 19.04 11.24 -9.65
CA ILE A 18 18.75 10.11 -8.75
C ILE A 18 17.31 9.62 -8.94
N LEU A 19 16.34 10.54 -8.98
CA LEU A 19 14.94 10.19 -9.17
C LEU A 19 14.69 9.51 -10.52
N PHE A 20 15.28 10.03 -11.60
CA PHE A 20 15.18 9.40 -12.93
C PHE A 20 15.91 8.06 -13.00
N SER A 21 17.09 7.93 -12.38
CA SER A 21 17.78 6.64 -12.26
C SER A 21 16.92 5.60 -11.57
N HIS A 22 16.21 5.98 -10.50
CA HIS A 22 15.26 5.11 -9.83
C HIS A 22 14.15 4.63 -10.79
N GLN A 23 13.55 5.53 -11.57
CA GLN A 23 12.51 5.16 -12.54
C GLN A 23 13.05 4.20 -13.62
N ILE A 24 14.25 4.45 -14.15
CA ILE A 24 14.89 3.61 -15.17
C ILE A 24 15.21 2.22 -14.62
N ILE A 25 15.79 2.14 -13.41
CA ILE A 25 16.18 0.87 -12.79
C ILE A 25 14.97 -0.02 -12.50
N PHE A 26 13.84 0.57 -12.10
CA PHE A 26 12.66 -0.17 -11.69
C PHE A 26 11.52 -0.20 -12.72
N GLN A 27 11.72 0.34 -13.93
CA GLN A 27 10.74 0.24 -15.03
C GLN A 27 10.40 -1.21 -15.40
N VAL A 28 11.28 -2.16 -15.10
CA VAL A 28 11.08 -3.59 -15.34
C VAL A 28 9.91 -4.18 -14.56
N PHE A 29 9.47 -3.51 -13.49
CA PHE A 29 8.35 -3.95 -12.64
C PHE A 29 6.97 -3.59 -13.20
N PHE A 30 6.89 -2.90 -14.32
CA PHE A 30 5.60 -2.53 -14.92
C PHE A 30 5.20 -3.49 -16.03
N PRO A 31 3.91 -3.82 -16.17
CA PRO A 31 3.41 -4.59 -17.29
C PRO A 31 3.82 -3.97 -18.61
N ASN A 32 4.23 -4.80 -19.55
CA ASN A 32 4.67 -4.37 -20.88
C ASN A 32 4.13 -5.28 -21.98
N SER A 33 4.35 -4.88 -23.23
CA SER A 33 3.87 -5.60 -24.42
C SER A 33 4.47 -7.01 -24.58
N LYS A 34 5.51 -7.35 -23.81
CA LYS A 34 6.12 -8.70 -23.82
C LYS A 34 5.43 -9.66 -22.85
N GLY A 35 4.35 -9.23 -22.19
CA GLY A 35 3.56 -10.04 -21.28
C GLY A 35 4.27 -10.33 -19.95
N LEU A 36 5.20 -9.48 -19.56
CA LEU A 36 5.95 -9.65 -18.32
C LEU A 36 5.31 -8.88 -17.19
N LEU A 37 5.23 -9.52 -16.05
CA LEU A 37 4.89 -8.98 -14.73
C LEU A 37 3.45 -8.88 -14.38
N GLY A 38 3.13 -9.47 -13.31
CA GLY A 38 1.95 -9.09 -12.70
C GLY A 38 1.45 -9.91 -11.55
N HIS A 39 2.13 -9.96 -10.46
CA HIS A 39 1.58 -10.65 -9.31
C HIS A 39 0.17 -10.13 -8.99
N ASP A 40 0.05 -8.97 -8.38
CA ASP A 40 -1.25 -8.41 -7.99
C ASP A 40 -1.86 -7.47 -9.07
N TYR A 41 -1.20 -7.30 -10.20
CA TYR A 41 -1.74 -6.47 -11.28
C TYR A 41 -3.04 -7.02 -11.85
N SER A 42 -3.24 -8.33 -11.83
CA SER A 42 -4.50 -8.96 -12.25
C SER A 42 -5.69 -8.61 -11.34
N GLN A 43 -5.44 -8.14 -10.13
CA GLN A 43 -6.45 -7.57 -9.25
C GLN A 43 -6.48 -6.04 -9.34
N TYR A 44 -5.32 -5.42 -9.26
CA TYR A 44 -5.21 -3.97 -9.09
C TYR A 44 -5.67 -3.20 -10.32
N ILE A 45 -5.27 -3.63 -11.53
CA ILE A 45 -5.66 -2.95 -12.78
C ILE A 45 -7.17 -3.08 -13.05
N PRO A 46 -7.79 -4.28 -12.99
CA PRO A 46 -9.24 -4.39 -13.12
C PRO A 46 -10.01 -3.54 -12.12
N ASN A 47 -9.57 -3.47 -10.87
CA ASN A 47 -10.19 -2.61 -9.85
C ASN A 47 -10.14 -1.12 -10.21
N LEU A 48 -9.01 -0.63 -10.72
CA LEU A 48 -8.88 0.77 -11.15
C LEU A 48 -9.72 1.06 -12.40
N ILE A 49 -9.84 0.11 -13.33
CA ILE A 49 -10.71 0.24 -14.50
C ILE A 49 -12.19 0.25 -14.08
N PHE A 50 -12.58 -0.63 -13.18
CA PHE A 50 -13.93 -0.59 -12.59
C PHE A 50 -14.21 0.77 -11.96
N GLY A 51 -13.28 1.29 -11.16
CA GLY A 51 -13.40 2.63 -10.58
C GLY A 51 -13.57 3.74 -11.62
N LYS A 52 -12.90 3.63 -12.78
CA LYS A 52 -13.11 4.56 -13.91
C LYS A 52 -14.50 4.44 -14.51
N ILE A 53 -14.99 3.22 -14.74
CA ILE A 53 -16.34 2.96 -15.25
C ILE A 53 -17.39 3.51 -14.28
N TRP A 54 -17.22 3.23 -12.99
CA TRP A 54 -18.08 3.74 -11.94
C TRP A 54 -18.12 5.27 -11.92
N PHE A 55 -16.95 5.92 -11.96
CA PHE A 55 -16.85 7.38 -11.98
C PHE A 55 -17.60 8.00 -13.17
N GLN A 56 -17.49 7.40 -14.36
CA GLN A 56 -18.18 7.89 -15.53
C GLN A 56 -19.72 7.81 -15.40
N ASN A 57 -20.22 6.78 -14.75
CA ASN A 57 -21.67 6.58 -14.58
C ASN A 57 -22.23 7.25 -13.32
N ASN A 58 -21.44 7.37 -12.26
CA ASN A 58 -21.91 7.77 -10.94
C ASN A 58 -21.07 8.88 -10.29
N PHE A 59 -20.14 9.47 -11.04
CA PHE A 59 -19.22 10.52 -10.58
C PHE A 59 -18.47 10.07 -9.30
N LEU A 60 -18.39 10.93 -8.28
CA LEU A 60 -17.70 10.67 -7.01
C LEU A 60 -18.53 9.88 -5.99
N SER A 61 -19.66 9.29 -6.38
CA SER A 61 -20.42 8.46 -5.45
C SER A 61 -19.62 7.22 -5.03
N ILE A 62 -19.85 6.75 -3.80
CA ILE A 62 -19.12 5.60 -3.25
C ILE A 62 -19.53 4.32 -3.98
N PRO A 63 -18.58 3.56 -4.56
CA PRO A 63 -18.85 2.27 -5.20
C PRO A 63 -18.96 1.17 -4.13
N TRP A 64 -20.12 1.05 -3.50
CA TRP A 64 -20.33 0.09 -2.42
C TRP A 64 -20.20 -1.36 -2.85
N PHE A 65 -20.68 -1.66 -4.04
CA PHE A 65 -20.76 -3.01 -4.57
C PHE A 65 -20.32 -3.03 -6.02
N THR A 66 -19.81 -4.16 -6.51
CA THR A 66 -19.43 -4.36 -7.90
C THR A 66 -19.90 -5.72 -8.42
N PRO A 67 -20.56 -5.76 -9.60
CA PRO A 67 -20.85 -7.02 -10.28
C PRO A 67 -19.63 -7.58 -11.02
N SER A 68 -18.57 -6.81 -11.17
CA SER A 68 -17.45 -7.10 -12.06
C SER A 68 -16.58 -8.27 -11.60
N PHE A 69 -16.57 -8.57 -10.31
CA PHE A 69 -15.69 -9.57 -9.72
C PHE A 69 -16.46 -10.50 -8.83
N CYS A 70 -16.00 -11.76 -8.78
CA CYS A 70 -16.49 -12.77 -7.86
C CYS A 70 -18.01 -12.95 -7.90
N CYS A 71 -18.62 -12.72 -9.06
CA CYS A 71 -20.08 -12.70 -9.25
C CYS A 71 -20.82 -11.75 -8.32
N GLY A 72 -20.20 -10.60 -8.03
CA GLY A 72 -20.76 -9.56 -7.18
C GLY A 72 -20.23 -9.58 -5.76
N ILE A 73 -19.45 -8.54 -5.42
CA ILE A 73 -18.87 -8.37 -4.08
C ILE A 73 -18.91 -6.92 -3.64
N PRO A 74 -18.86 -6.65 -2.32
CA PRO A 74 -18.57 -5.32 -1.83
C PRO A 74 -17.24 -4.81 -2.36
N PHE A 75 -17.24 -3.59 -2.90
CA PHE A 75 -16.04 -2.98 -3.46
C PHE A 75 -15.41 -1.97 -2.51
N PHE A 76 -16.11 -0.93 -2.12
CA PHE A 76 -15.59 0.07 -1.20
C PHE A 76 -15.21 -0.50 0.17
N PRO A 77 -15.94 -1.47 0.75
CA PRO A 77 -15.58 -2.11 2.00
C PRO A 77 -14.27 -2.90 1.97
N ASP A 78 -13.81 -3.35 0.79
CA ASP A 78 -12.53 -4.03 0.65
C ASP A 78 -11.37 -3.11 1.08
N PRO A 79 -10.55 -3.49 2.08
CA PRO A 79 -9.44 -2.66 2.55
C PRO A 79 -8.36 -2.39 1.50
N ASN A 80 -8.29 -3.19 0.43
CA ASN A 80 -7.33 -3.03 -0.67
C ASN A 80 -7.85 -2.14 -1.80
N THR A 81 -9.11 -1.73 -1.80
CA THR A 81 -9.61 -0.84 -2.84
C THR A 81 -9.10 0.58 -2.67
N ALA A 82 -8.73 1.16 -3.81
CA ALA A 82 -8.06 2.46 -3.89
C ALA A 82 -8.89 3.49 -4.69
N TYR A 83 -10.23 3.49 -4.53
CA TYR A 83 -11.11 4.34 -5.34
C TYR A 83 -10.84 5.84 -5.15
N TYR A 84 -10.70 6.31 -3.89
CA TYR A 84 -10.34 7.71 -3.61
C TYR A 84 -8.83 7.86 -3.41
N SER A 85 -8.06 7.55 -4.46
CA SER A 85 -6.60 7.55 -4.39
C SER A 85 -5.96 8.22 -5.60
N ILE A 86 -4.70 8.64 -5.45
CA ILE A 86 -3.90 9.20 -6.53
C ILE A 86 -3.88 8.27 -7.77
N PRO A 87 -3.58 6.96 -7.65
CA PRO A 87 -3.63 6.06 -8.80
C PRO A 87 -4.98 6.04 -9.49
N GLN A 88 -6.09 6.02 -8.76
CA GLN A 88 -7.42 6.01 -9.37
C GLN A 88 -7.68 7.28 -10.18
N PHE A 89 -7.34 8.46 -9.63
CA PHE A 89 -7.54 9.72 -10.35
C PHE A 89 -6.65 9.83 -11.60
N ILE A 90 -5.42 9.32 -11.57
CA ILE A 90 -4.56 9.25 -12.74
C ILE A 90 -5.16 8.34 -13.82
N PHE A 91 -5.76 7.22 -13.43
CA PHE A 91 -6.44 6.28 -14.32
C PHE A 91 -7.65 6.89 -15.05
N LEU A 92 -8.26 7.93 -14.51
CA LEU A 92 -9.36 8.62 -15.23
C LEU A 92 -8.87 9.27 -16.53
N PHE A 93 -7.64 9.77 -16.56
CA PHE A 93 -7.13 10.59 -17.65
C PHE A 93 -6.21 9.84 -18.63
N PHE A 94 -5.45 8.85 -18.14
CA PHE A 94 -4.43 8.18 -18.91
C PHE A 94 -4.78 6.71 -19.19
N ASN A 95 -4.02 6.08 -20.10
CA ASN A 95 -4.14 4.63 -20.32
C ASN A 95 -3.58 3.85 -19.11
N PRO A 96 -4.00 2.60 -18.92
CA PRO A 96 -3.65 1.83 -17.72
C PRO A 96 -2.15 1.75 -17.43
N ILE A 97 -1.34 1.42 -18.44
CA ILE A 97 0.12 1.24 -18.29
C ILE A 97 0.80 2.58 -17.93
N LEU A 98 0.44 3.65 -18.64
CA LEU A 98 0.98 4.98 -18.36
C LEU A 98 0.57 5.47 -16.97
N SER A 99 -0.67 5.20 -16.57
CA SER A 99 -1.19 5.56 -15.24
C SER A 99 -0.39 4.92 -14.12
N LEU A 100 -0.01 3.65 -14.25
CA LEU A 100 0.85 2.98 -13.28
C LEU A 100 2.23 3.65 -13.18
N LYS A 101 2.85 3.95 -14.32
CA LYS A 101 4.16 4.63 -14.36
C LYS A 101 4.11 6.03 -13.74
N ILE A 102 3.09 6.81 -14.08
CA ILE A 102 2.89 8.15 -13.50
C ILE A 102 2.65 8.06 -12.00
N THR A 103 1.81 7.11 -11.56
CA THR A 103 1.57 6.86 -10.12
C THR A 103 2.86 6.56 -9.39
N PHE A 104 3.66 5.64 -9.91
CA PHE A 104 4.94 5.27 -9.31
C PHE A 104 5.88 6.47 -9.22
N PHE A 105 5.96 7.26 -10.31
CA PHE A 105 6.78 8.48 -10.31
C PHE A 105 6.32 9.49 -9.26
N ILE A 106 5.03 9.79 -9.19
CA ILE A 106 4.48 10.75 -8.21
C ILE A 106 4.73 10.27 -6.78
N MET A 107 4.45 9.00 -6.49
CA MET A 107 4.66 8.44 -5.17
C MET A 107 6.15 8.43 -4.78
N SER A 108 7.03 8.08 -5.72
CA SER A 108 8.49 8.17 -5.55
C SER A 108 8.93 9.60 -5.22
N LEU A 109 8.44 10.58 -5.97
CA LEU A 109 8.76 12.00 -5.76
C LEU A 109 8.28 12.49 -4.39
N LEU A 110 7.05 12.16 -3.99
CA LEU A 110 6.49 12.56 -2.69
C LEU A 110 7.28 11.96 -1.52
N GLY A 111 7.64 10.68 -1.61
CA GLY A 111 8.43 10.02 -0.59
C GLY A 111 9.85 10.56 -0.51
N TYR A 112 10.49 10.78 -1.65
CA TYR A 112 11.85 11.31 -1.75
C TYR A 112 11.95 12.74 -1.19
N LEU A 113 11.03 13.62 -1.60
CA LEU A 113 10.92 14.98 -1.07
C LEU A 113 10.57 14.98 0.42
N GLY A 114 9.62 14.14 0.82
CA GLY A 114 9.22 14.01 2.23
C GLY A 114 10.39 13.65 3.12
N MET A 115 11.17 12.64 2.74
CA MET A 115 12.35 12.21 3.49
C MET A 115 13.45 13.27 3.48
N TYR A 116 13.74 13.87 2.33
CA TYR A 116 14.73 14.93 2.22
C TYR A 116 14.42 16.13 3.13
N PHE A 117 13.17 16.65 3.06
CA PHE A 117 12.78 17.80 3.88
C PHE A 117 12.68 17.48 5.36
N LEU A 118 12.20 16.28 5.71
CA LEU A 118 12.17 15.80 7.09
C LEU A 118 13.55 15.86 7.72
N LEU A 119 14.53 15.27 7.06
CA LEU A 119 15.90 15.18 7.57
C LEU A 119 16.62 16.53 7.54
N ARG A 120 16.49 17.28 6.45
CA ARG A 120 17.14 18.58 6.29
C ARG A 120 16.65 19.60 7.30
N LYS A 121 15.34 19.67 7.52
CA LYS A 121 14.74 20.73 8.34
C LYS A 121 14.69 20.36 9.82
N TYR A 122 14.33 19.13 10.15
CA TYR A 122 14.02 18.75 11.52
C TYR A 122 15.13 17.94 12.19
N PHE A 123 15.80 17.08 11.46
CA PHE A 123 16.99 16.38 11.95
C PHE A 123 18.27 17.17 11.73
N LYS A 124 18.20 18.32 11.02
CA LYS A 124 19.29 19.26 10.78
C LYS A 124 20.51 18.64 10.06
N PHE A 125 20.29 17.59 9.26
CA PHE A 125 21.35 17.01 8.47
C PHE A 125 21.83 17.99 7.40
N ASP A 126 23.11 17.92 7.01
CA ASP A 126 23.60 18.67 5.87
C ASP A 126 22.88 18.27 4.58
N LYS A 127 23.07 19.08 3.53
CA LYS A 127 22.36 18.95 2.25
C LYS A 127 22.58 17.59 1.58
N TYR A 128 23.81 17.08 1.61
CA TYR A 128 24.18 15.84 0.92
C TYR A 128 23.89 14.59 1.74
N THR A 129 24.06 14.65 3.05
CA THR A 129 23.62 13.59 3.96
C THR A 129 22.10 13.41 3.90
N SER A 130 21.33 14.51 3.88
CA SER A 130 19.86 14.43 3.68
C SER A 130 19.50 13.80 2.35
N LEU A 131 20.28 14.09 1.29
CA LEU A 131 20.08 13.53 -0.03
C LEU A 131 20.38 12.02 -0.07
N LEU A 132 21.48 11.58 0.55
CA LEU A 132 21.82 10.17 0.68
C LEU A 132 20.73 9.40 1.41
N CYS A 133 20.29 9.89 2.56
CA CYS A 133 19.25 9.25 3.34
C CYS A 133 17.89 9.20 2.60
N ALA A 134 17.55 10.27 1.88
CA ALA A 134 16.38 10.28 1.01
C ALA A 134 16.51 9.27 -0.13
N SER A 135 17.72 9.10 -0.70
CA SER A 135 17.98 8.09 -1.73
C SER A 135 17.87 6.67 -1.18
N LEU A 136 18.42 6.39 0.01
CA LEU A 136 18.24 5.10 0.68
C LEU A 136 16.76 4.77 0.89
N PHE A 137 15.96 5.79 1.26
CA PHE A 137 14.51 5.60 1.41
C PHE A 137 13.81 5.39 0.07
N LEU A 138 14.19 6.09 -0.98
CA LEU A 138 13.62 5.94 -2.32
C LEU A 138 13.88 4.54 -2.89
N PHE A 139 15.08 4.00 -2.69
CA PHE A 139 15.52 2.72 -3.24
C PHE A 139 15.24 1.53 -2.32
N ASN A 140 14.53 1.72 -1.18
CA ASN A 140 14.24 0.60 -0.28
C ASN A 140 13.34 -0.45 -0.94
N GLY A 141 13.61 -1.71 -0.63
CA GLY A 141 12.90 -2.84 -1.22
C GLY A 141 11.43 -2.88 -0.86
N PHE A 142 11.04 -2.50 0.35
CA PHE A 142 9.65 -2.53 0.78
C PHE A 142 8.75 -1.62 -0.07
N PHE A 143 9.25 -0.48 -0.53
CA PHE A 143 8.53 0.37 -1.46
C PHE A 143 8.54 -0.19 -2.88
N VAL A 144 9.74 -0.48 -3.40
CA VAL A 144 9.93 -0.78 -4.82
C VAL A 144 9.30 -2.11 -5.22
N TYR A 145 9.52 -3.16 -4.42
CA TYR A 145 8.99 -4.49 -4.72
C TYR A 145 7.50 -4.61 -4.39
N ARG A 146 6.98 -3.75 -3.50
CA ARG A 146 5.53 -3.62 -3.24
C ARG A 146 4.80 -2.79 -4.27
N ALA A 147 5.49 -2.04 -5.11
CA ALA A 147 4.86 -1.36 -6.25
C ALA A 147 4.11 -2.33 -7.17
N ILE A 148 4.49 -3.61 -7.19
CA ILE A 148 3.79 -4.69 -7.90
C ILE A 148 2.42 -4.98 -7.26
N ALA A 149 2.33 -4.86 -5.94
CA ALA A 149 1.11 -5.07 -5.16
C ALA A 149 0.20 -3.82 -5.10
N GLY A 150 0.53 -2.76 -5.83
CA GLY A 150 -0.27 -1.53 -5.98
C GLY A 150 -0.64 -0.81 -4.67
N PRO A 151 -1.57 -1.35 -3.85
CA PRO A 151 -2.04 -0.65 -2.64
C PRO A 151 -0.95 -0.33 -1.62
N LEU A 152 0.07 -1.15 -1.50
CA LEU A 152 1.14 -0.95 -0.51
C LEU A 152 2.11 0.18 -0.85
N ILE A 153 2.00 0.76 -2.03
CA ILE A 153 2.85 1.87 -2.49
C ILE A 153 2.74 3.12 -1.60
N SER A 154 1.62 3.31 -0.90
CA SER A 154 1.40 4.49 -0.05
C SER A 154 2.28 4.54 1.19
N TYR A 155 2.96 3.45 1.59
CA TYR A 155 3.98 3.50 2.64
C TYR A 155 5.06 4.54 2.35
N VAL A 156 5.38 4.79 1.07
CA VAL A 156 6.42 5.73 0.66
C VAL A 156 6.17 7.17 1.12
N ILE A 157 4.92 7.57 1.37
CA ILE A 157 4.60 8.93 1.84
C ILE A 157 4.66 9.09 3.37
N VAL A 158 5.05 8.07 4.13
CA VAL A 158 5.24 8.16 5.59
C VAL A 158 6.17 9.30 6.02
N PRO A 159 7.35 9.51 5.39
CA PRO A 159 8.19 10.65 5.74
C PRO A 159 7.55 12.01 5.47
N LEU A 160 6.72 12.12 4.42
CA LEU A 160 5.98 13.33 4.12
C LEU A 160 4.91 13.62 5.20
N TYR A 161 4.23 12.58 5.68
CA TYR A 161 3.33 12.68 6.83
C TYR A 161 4.06 13.20 8.07
N CYS A 162 5.19 12.58 8.43
CA CYS A 162 6.04 13.01 9.55
C CYS A 162 6.52 14.46 9.38
N TYR A 163 6.90 14.86 8.16
CA TYR A 163 7.32 16.22 7.86
C TYR A 163 6.23 17.23 8.20
N PHE A 164 5.00 17.06 7.71
CA PHE A 164 3.90 17.99 7.97
C PHE A 164 3.46 17.94 9.42
N LEU A 165 3.48 16.78 10.04
CA LEU A 165 3.14 16.61 11.44
C LEU A 165 4.13 17.38 12.34
N ILE A 166 5.44 17.25 12.11
CA ILE A 166 6.43 18.01 12.88
C ILE A 166 6.33 19.50 12.55
N LYS A 167 6.10 19.85 11.28
CA LYS A 167 5.89 21.24 10.86
C LYS A 167 4.66 21.89 11.48
N SER A 168 3.70 21.10 11.97
CA SER A 168 2.55 21.64 12.70
C SER A 168 2.91 22.19 14.08
N LEU A 169 4.08 21.85 14.64
CA LEU A 169 4.68 22.52 15.79
C LEU A 169 5.47 23.75 15.30
N GLU A 170 4.92 24.93 15.35
CA GLU A 170 5.67 26.12 14.96
C GLU A 170 6.72 26.57 16.00
N ASN A 171 7.66 27.36 15.53
CA ASN A 171 8.96 27.80 16.04
C ASN A 171 9.15 27.97 17.56
N ASP A 172 8.09 28.01 18.35
CA ASP A 172 8.12 28.18 19.82
C ASP A 172 7.48 27.05 20.63
N TYR A 173 7.06 25.94 20.00
CA TYR A 173 6.33 24.85 20.66
C TYR A 173 5.06 25.30 21.41
N ARG A 174 4.65 26.57 21.28
CA ARG A 174 3.51 27.18 21.99
C ARG A 174 2.27 27.30 21.12
N LYS A 175 2.44 27.35 19.79
CA LYS A 175 1.33 27.50 18.84
C LYS A 175 1.30 26.32 17.86
N ILE A 176 0.08 25.86 17.55
CA ILE A 176 -0.16 24.81 16.56
C ILE A 176 -0.36 25.48 15.21
N ASN A 177 0.39 25.06 14.19
CA ASN A 177 0.12 25.43 12.82
C ASN A 177 -0.96 24.51 12.24
N TYR A 178 -2.21 24.97 12.31
CA TYR A 178 -3.37 24.18 11.90
C TYR A 178 -3.35 23.77 10.42
N ILE A 179 -2.77 24.58 9.52
CA ILE A 179 -2.66 24.21 8.09
C ILE A 179 -1.86 22.92 7.95
N ASN A 180 -0.69 22.85 8.59
CA ASN A 180 0.15 21.66 8.51
C ASN A 180 -0.46 20.47 9.26
N LEU A 181 -1.19 20.73 10.34
CA LEU A 181 -1.94 19.70 11.06
C LEU A 181 -3.04 19.10 10.18
N VAL A 182 -3.83 19.92 9.50
CA VAL A 182 -4.89 19.48 8.58
C VAL A 182 -4.29 18.70 7.39
N ILE A 183 -3.18 19.18 6.81
CA ILE A 183 -2.50 18.44 5.74
C ILE A 183 -2.04 17.07 6.25
N SER A 184 -1.46 16.98 7.45
CA SER A 184 -1.07 15.68 8.02
C SER A 184 -2.28 14.76 8.24
N ALA A 185 -3.40 15.30 8.73
CA ALA A 185 -4.63 14.52 8.91
C ALA A 185 -5.20 13.98 7.58
N ILE A 186 -5.15 14.78 6.51
CA ILE A 186 -5.57 14.33 5.17
C ILE A 186 -4.63 13.22 4.65
N ILE A 187 -3.31 13.34 4.87
CA ILE A 187 -2.36 12.27 4.49
C ILE A 187 -2.66 10.99 5.30
N PHE A 188 -3.00 11.11 6.58
CA PHE A 188 -3.38 9.96 7.39
C PHE A 188 -4.68 9.31 6.86
N ALA A 189 -5.71 10.09 6.55
CA ALA A 189 -6.94 9.58 5.93
C ALA A 189 -6.65 8.89 4.57
N TYR A 190 -5.71 9.42 3.80
CA TYR A 190 -5.29 8.85 2.53
C TYR A 190 -4.77 7.41 2.66
N PHE A 191 -4.08 7.05 3.75
CA PHE A 191 -3.64 5.67 3.96
C PHE A 191 -4.82 4.66 3.97
N PHE A 192 -5.98 5.03 4.48
CA PHE A 192 -7.18 4.19 4.40
C PHE A 192 -7.77 4.13 2.99
N HIS A 193 -7.80 5.26 2.30
CA HIS A 193 -8.42 5.35 0.98
C HIS A 193 -7.53 4.85 -0.17
N SER A 194 -6.23 4.72 0.05
CA SER A 194 -5.26 4.22 -0.93
C SER A 194 -5.13 2.71 -1.00
N GLY A 195 -5.96 1.95 -0.25
CA GLY A 195 -5.86 0.50 -0.16
C GLY A 195 -4.80 -0.02 0.81
N SER A 196 -4.19 0.86 1.63
CA SER A 196 -3.16 0.48 2.61
C SER A 196 -3.70 0.16 4.00
N GLY A 197 -5.01 -0.05 4.14
CA GLY A 197 -5.64 -0.35 5.42
C GLY A 197 -5.04 -1.58 6.13
N SER A 198 -4.57 -2.57 5.36
CA SER A 198 -3.93 -3.77 5.91
C SER A 198 -2.57 -3.52 6.60
N ILE A 199 -1.90 -2.41 6.30
CA ILE A 199 -0.60 -2.03 6.89
C ILE A 199 -0.66 -0.78 7.76
N ILE A 200 -1.85 -0.32 8.13
CA ILE A 200 -2.02 0.95 8.86
C ILE A 200 -1.31 0.93 10.23
N LEU A 201 -1.36 -0.18 10.96
CA LEU A 201 -0.65 -0.31 12.24
C LEU A 201 0.86 -0.20 12.06
N LEU A 202 1.40 -0.82 11.02
CA LEU A 202 2.81 -0.76 10.67
C LEU A 202 3.23 0.70 10.35
N ILE A 203 2.39 1.42 9.60
CA ILE A 203 2.60 2.86 9.32
C ILE A 203 2.62 3.65 10.63
N LEU A 204 1.64 3.45 11.52
CA LEU A 204 1.56 4.15 12.80
C LEU A 204 2.79 3.91 13.67
N VAL A 205 3.27 2.67 13.75
CA VAL A 205 4.48 2.32 14.50
C VAL A 205 5.73 2.95 13.87
N SER A 206 5.84 2.93 12.54
CA SER A 206 6.95 3.62 11.84
C SER A 206 6.95 5.13 12.10
N VAL A 207 5.78 5.78 12.08
CA VAL A 207 5.63 7.20 12.44
C VAL A 207 6.05 7.43 13.88
N THR A 208 5.58 6.60 14.83
CA THR A 208 5.93 6.71 16.24
C THR A 208 7.44 6.63 16.46
N CYS A 209 8.15 5.73 15.76
CA CYS A 209 9.61 5.67 15.79
C CYS A 209 10.25 7.01 15.38
N VAL A 210 9.78 7.60 14.27
CA VAL A 210 10.32 8.89 13.79
C VAL A 210 10.07 10.00 14.80
N LEU A 211 8.87 10.03 15.40
CA LEU A 211 8.51 11.05 16.40
C LEU A 211 9.31 10.90 17.70
N LEU A 212 9.58 9.67 18.13
CA LEU A 212 10.45 9.41 19.29
C LEU A 212 11.89 9.88 19.02
N LEU A 213 12.46 9.55 17.84
CA LEU A 213 13.78 10.01 17.44
C LEU A 213 13.85 11.55 17.36
N TYR A 214 12.82 12.19 16.80
CA TYR A 214 12.73 13.64 16.77
C TYR A 214 12.60 14.23 18.18
N SER A 215 11.74 13.66 19.04
CA SER A 215 11.54 14.11 20.42
C SER A 215 12.82 14.01 21.24
N GLN A 216 13.68 13.01 20.98
CA GLN A 216 15.00 12.90 21.58
C GLN A 216 15.91 14.08 21.22
N LEU A 217 15.90 14.50 19.95
CA LEU A 217 16.71 15.63 19.50
C LEU A 217 16.28 16.97 20.12
N VAL A 218 14.96 17.20 20.21
CA VAL A 218 14.40 18.45 20.71
C VAL A 218 14.08 18.42 22.22
N LYS A 219 14.25 17.28 22.86
CA LYS A 219 13.93 17.02 24.29
C LYS A 219 12.50 17.41 24.66
N ASN A 220 11.54 17.16 23.77
CA ASN A 220 10.15 17.57 23.94
C ASN A 220 9.18 16.54 23.33
N LEU A 221 8.15 16.16 24.08
CA LEU A 221 7.12 15.20 23.66
C LEU A 221 5.83 15.85 23.12
N LYS A 222 5.75 17.17 23.04
CA LYS A 222 4.52 17.88 22.58
C LYS A 222 4.07 17.47 21.19
N ILE A 223 4.97 16.96 20.34
CA ILE A 223 4.62 16.44 19.02
C ILE A 223 3.56 15.34 19.07
N PHE A 224 3.50 14.56 20.16
CA PHE A 224 2.52 13.50 20.31
C PHE A 224 1.09 14.03 20.47
N ILE A 225 0.91 15.27 20.99
CA ILE A 225 -0.40 15.93 21.02
C ILE A 225 -0.88 16.19 19.59
N ASN A 226 -0.01 16.75 18.74
CA ASN A 226 -0.35 16.99 17.34
C ASN A 226 -0.55 15.69 16.57
N PHE A 227 0.20 14.63 16.92
CA PHE A 227 -0.01 13.31 16.36
C PHE A 227 -1.41 12.79 16.69
N ILE A 228 -1.83 12.83 17.95
CA ILE A 228 -3.16 12.40 18.39
C ILE A 228 -4.25 13.24 17.69
N LEU A 229 -4.07 14.56 17.60
CA LEU A 229 -5.02 15.43 16.88
C LEU A 229 -5.09 15.11 15.39
N SER A 230 -3.95 14.85 14.75
CA SER A 230 -3.89 14.44 13.34
C SER A 230 -4.58 13.11 13.12
N LEU A 231 -4.37 12.14 14.02
CA LEU A 231 -5.06 10.84 13.99
C LEU A 231 -6.56 11.02 14.15
N PHE A 232 -6.99 11.84 15.11
CA PHE A 232 -8.41 12.08 15.37
C PHE A 232 -9.11 12.70 14.14
N ILE A 233 -8.58 13.81 13.61
CA ILE A 233 -9.14 14.47 12.42
C ILE A 233 -9.12 13.53 11.21
N GLY A 234 -8.00 12.84 10.97
CA GLY A 234 -7.87 11.91 9.85
C GLY A 234 -8.78 10.69 9.97
N THR A 235 -9.03 10.21 11.19
CA THR A 235 -10.03 9.16 11.45
C THR A 235 -11.44 9.65 11.14
N LEU A 236 -11.81 10.87 11.51
CA LEU A 236 -13.11 11.44 11.15
C LEU A 236 -13.27 11.54 9.62
N ILE A 237 -12.24 11.97 8.89
CA ILE A 237 -12.26 12.03 7.42
C ILE A 237 -12.42 10.65 6.80
N SER A 238 -11.82 9.62 7.36
CA SER A 238 -11.85 8.24 6.83
C SER A 238 -12.85 7.32 7.52
N LEU A 239 -13.71 7.84 8.40
CA LEU A 239 -14.62 7.04 9.22
C LEU A 239 -15.54 6.15 8.38
N SER A 240 -16.04 6.66 7.25
CA SER A 240 -16.82 5.90 6.28
C SER A 240 -16.09 4.64 5.80
N LYS A 241 -14.81 4.78 5.43
CA LYS A 241 -13.99 3.66 4.97
C LYS A 241 -13.64 2.70 6.10
N ILE A 242 -13.30 3.23 7.27
CA ILE A 242 -12.96 2.42 8.45
C ILE A 242 -14.15 1.55 8.86
N THR A 243 -15.33 2.14 8.98
CA THR A 243 -16.57 1.43 9.32
C THR A 243 -16.88 0.34 8.30
N ALA A 244 -16.78 0.66 7.01
CA ALA A 244 -17.03 -0.30 5.94
C ALA A 244 -16.04 -1.47 6.00
N VAL A 245 -14.75 -1.21 6.23
CA VAL A 245 -13.71 -2.23 6.35
C VAL A 245 -13.92 -3.12 7.58
N LEU A 246 -14.33 -2.56 8.72
CA LEU A 246 -14.61 -3.34 9.92
C LEU A 246 -15.79 -4.29 9.70
N PHE A 247 -16.89 -3.79 9.12
CA PHE A 247 -18.04 -4.62 8.73
C PHE A 247 -17.63 -5.73 7.76
N PHE A 248 -16.75 -5.40 6.82
CA PHE A 248 -16.26 -6.35 5.86
C PHE A 248 -15.45 -7.48 6.52
N PHE A 249 -14.52 -7.18 7.42
CA PHE A 249 -13.77 -8.19 8.16
C PHE A 249 -14.63 -9.06 9.08
N GLU A 250 -15.76 -8.56 9.54
CA GLU A 250 -16.71 -9.36 10.30
C GLU A 250 -17.35 -10.47 9.44
N ASN A 251 -17.67 -10.13 8.18
CA ASN A 251 -18.30 -11.05 7.24
C ASN A 251 -17.29 -11.93 6.49
N PHE A 252 -16.06 -11.49 6.35
CA PHE A 252 -14.97 -12.18 5.63
C PHE A 252 -13.75 -12.37 6.53
N PRO A 253 -13.84 -13.14 7.61
CA PRO A 253 -12.70 -13.38 8.49
C PRO A 253 -11.65 -14.18 7.75
N ARG A 254 -10.43 -13.68 7.75
CA ARG A 254 -9.28 -14.41 7.20
C ARG A 254 -8.80 -15.43 8.23
N LYS A 255 -8.79 -16.70 7.86
CA LYS A 255 -8.26 -17.79 8.67
C LYS A 255 -7.02 -18.36 7.99
N TYR A 256 -5.86 -17.86 8.34
CA TYR A 256 -4.59 -18.49 7.96
C TYR A 256 -3.79 -18.80 9.21
N PRO A 257 -3.10 -19.95 9.25
CA PRO A 257 -2.19 -20.22 10.36
C PRO A 257 -1.10 -19.15 10.40
N PRO A 258 -0.66 -18.79 11.59
CA PRO A 258 0.39 -17.81 11.76
C PRO A 258 1.68 -18.28 11.12
N THR A 259 2.36 -17.38 10.42
CA THR A 259 3.67 -17.64 9.83
C THR A 259 4.76 -17.21 10.80
N GLU A 260 5.64 -18.10 11.17
CA GLU A 260 6.68 -17.93 12.17
C GLU A 260 8.04 -18.40 11.71
N PHE A 261 9.10 -17.84 12.26
CA PHE A 261 10.45 -18.39 12.10
C PHE A 261 10.70 -19.48 13.14
N HIS A 262 11.37 -20.54 12.74
CA HIS A 262 11.70 -21.67 13.62
C HIS A 262 12.66 -21.29 14.76
N SER A 263 13.49 -20.27 14.58
CA SER A 263 14.46 -19.83 15.61
C SER A 263 14.80 -18.35 15.50
N LEU A 264 15.31 -17.78 16.61
CA LEU A 264 15.87 -16.42 16.64
C LEU A 264 17.04 -16.26 15.65
N PHE A 265 17.87 -17.29 15.51
CA PHE A 265 18.99 -17.24 14.55
C PHE A 265 18.48 -17.14 13.11
N SER A 266 17.52 -17.96 12.72
CA SER A 266 16.93 -17.89 11.37
C SER A 266 16.23 -16.55 11.12
N PHE A 267 15.56 -16.01 12.12
CA PHE A 267 14.95 -14.68 12.06
C PHE A 267 15.99 -13.59 11.78
N PHE A 268 17.04 -13.48 12.61
CA PHE A 268 18.06 -12.43 12.44
C PHE A 268 18.87 -12.60 11.15
N LYS A 269 19.19 -13.83 10.75
CA LYS A 269 19.86 -14.11 9.49
C LYS A 269 19.02 -13.66 8.30
N ASN A 270 17.71 -14.01 8.29
CA ASN A 270 16.81 -13.56 7.23
C ASN A 270 16.61 -12.04 7.24
N LEU A 271 16.49 -11.42 8.41
CA LEU A 271 16.43 -9.97 8.56
C LEU A 271 17.68 -9.31 7.92
N PHE A 272 18.86 -9.79 8.26
CA PHE A 272 20.11 -9.27 7.74
C PHE A 272 20.21 -9.40 6.20
N LEU A 273 19.91 -10.57 5.67
CA LEU A 273 19.91 -10.82 4.23
C LEU A 273 18.89 -9.94 3.50
N SER A 274 17.69 -9.81 4.06
CA SER A 274 16.59 -9.02 3.48
C SER A 274 16.91 -7.52 3.41
N PHE A 275 17.67 -6.99 4.37
CA PHE A 275 17.98 -5.56 4.43
C PHE A 275 19.23 -5.15 3.66
N PHE A 276 20.27 -5.96 3.70
CA PHE A 276 21.61 -5.49 3.30
C PHE A 276 22.19 -6.22 2.10
N ILE A 277 21.75 -7.46 1.84
CA ILE A 277 22.34 -8.28 0.77
C ILE A 277 21.26 -8.64 -0.26
N LYS A 278 20.78 -9.85 -0.22
CA LYS A 278 19.68 -10.40 -1.03
C LYS A 278 19.04 -11.53 -0.23
N PRO A 279 17.70 -11.56 -0.07
CA PRO A 279 17.04 -12.68 0.56
C PRO A 279 17.25 -13.95 -0.28
N ASN A 280 17.44 -15.05 0.40
CA ASN A 280 17.45 -16.39 -0.21
C ASN A 280 16.06 -17.00 -0.01
N GLU A 281 15.30 -17.14 -1.09
CA GLU A 281 13.91 -17.57 -1.05
C GLU A 281 13.76 -18.96 -0.44
N LYS A 282 14.61 -19.91 -0.86
CA LYS A 282 14.60 -21.28 -0.32
C LYS A 282 14.90 -21.27 1.18
N TYR A 283 16.01 -20.64 1.58
CA TYR A 283 16.38 -20.56 3.00
C TYR A 283 15.30 -19.86 3.83
N PHE A 284 14.65 -18.82 3.30
CA PHE A 284 13.59 -18.10 3.99
C PHE A 284 12.39 -19.03 4.21
N ASN A 285 11.89 -19.66 3.16
CA ASN A 285 10.72 -20.54 3.23
C ASN A 285 10.99 -21.79 4.07
N ASP A 286 12.18 -22.40 3.97
CA ASP A 286 12.58 -23.55 4.77
C ASP A 286 12.65 -23.25 6.29
N ASN A 287 12.74 -21.97 6.65
CA ASN A 287 12.79 -21.53 8.07
C ASN A 287 11.48 -20.91 8.55
N LEU A 288 10.40 -21.02 7.79
CA LEU A 288 9.06 -20.58 8.15
C LEU A 288 8.11 -21.77 8.37
N THR A 289 7.21 -21.61 9.33
CA THR A 289 6.11 -22.57 9.58
C THR A 289 4.97 -22.46 8.55
N SER A 290 5.15 -21.72 7.47
CA SER A 290 4.11 -21.45 6.48
C SER A 290 3.76 -22.70 5.66
N MET A 291 2.46 -22.92 5.43
CA MET A 291 1.98 -23.95 4.50
C MET A 291 2.22 -23.57 3.03
N PHE A 292 2.41 -22.29 2.74
CA PHE A 292 2.61 -21.79 1.39
C PHE A 292 3.94 -21.03 1.28
N PRO A 293 4.71 -21.25 0.21
CA PRO A 293 5.93 -20.50 -0.01
C PRO A 293 5.60 -19.02 -0.29
N PHE A 294 6.41 -18.15 0.26
CA PHE A 294 6.34 -16.72 -0.03
C PHE A 294 7.30 -16.36 -1.15
N GLY A 295 6.87 -15.50 -2.06
CA GLY A 295 7.72 -14.95 -3.09
C GLY A 295 8.70 -13.89 -2.56
N LEU A 296 9.79 -13.69 -3.27
CA LEU A 296 10.86 -12.73 -2.90
C LEU A 296 10.35 -11.31 -2.67
N HIS A 297 9.27 -10.88 -3.32
CA HIS A 297 8.67 -9.56 -3.11
C HIS A 297 8.20 -9.33 -1.67
N GLU A 298 7.85 -10.40 -0.93
CA GLU A 298 7.48 -10.30 0.48
C GLU A 298 8.70 -10.19 1.41
N MET A 299 9.86 -10.67 0.98
CA MET A 299 11.08 -10.80 1.78
C MET A 299 12.05 -9.65 1.57
N GLU A 300 11.86 -8.84 0.54
CA GLU A 300 12.83 -7.85 0.09
C GLU A 300 12.57 -6.48 0.73
N TYR A 301 13.49 -6.06 1.60
CA TYR A 301 13.45 -4.75 2.28
C TYR A 301 14.61 -3.84 1.88
N SER A 302 15.57 -4.34 1.17
CA SER A 302 16.90 -3.85 0.90
C SER A 302 17.11 -2.34 1.01
N LEU A 303 17.99 -1.99 1.96
CA LEU A 303 18.53 -0.64 2.13
C LEU A 303 19.94 -0.49 1.53
N SER A 304 20.41 -1.50 0.79
CA SER A 304 21.79 -1.65 0.35
C SER A 304 22.80 -1.92 1.48
N ILE A 305 24.06 -2.12 1.11
CA ILE A 305 25.16 -2.28 2.08
C ILE A 305 25.63 -0.95 2.69
N VAL A 306 25.14 0.18 2.18
CA VAL A 306 25.57 1.52 2.60
C VAL A 306 25.46 1.75 4.11
N PRO A 307 24.35 1.42 4.80
CA PRO A 307 24.27 1.55 6.25
C PRO A 307 25.36 0.77 7.00
N LEU A 308 25.72 -0.43 6.51
CA LEU A 308 26.77 -1.26 7.11
C LEU A 308 28.15 -0.64 6.92
N ILE A 309 28.44 -0.13 5.72
CA ILE A 309 29.70 0.57 5.44
C ILE A 309 29.83 1.78 6.37
N LEU A 310 28.78 2.57 6.54
CA LEU A 310 28.80 3.74 7.43
C LEU A 310 28.98 3.32 8.90
N LEU A 311 28.32 2.27 9.34
CA LEU A 311 28.51 1.73 10.69
C LEU A 311 29.96 1.30 10.94
N PHE A 312 30.55 0.60 9.98
CA PHE A 312 31.95 0.17 10.04
C PHE A 312 32.89 1.37 10.17
N PHE A 313 32.73 2.40 9.33
CA PHE A 313 33.58 3.61 9.42
C PHE A 313 33.50 4.29 10.79
N VAL A 314 32.31 4.40 11.37
CA VAL A 314 32.14 5.07 12.69
C VAL A 314 32.72 4.25 13.82
N PHE A 315 32.58 2.92 13.77
CA PHE A 315 33.16 2.03 14.78
C PHE A 315 34.67 2.22 14.92
N PHE A 316 35.38 2.45 13.81
CA PHE A 316 36.82 2.66 13.81
C PHE A 316 37.25 4.12 14.11
N LEU A 317 36.38 5.10 13.84
CA LEU A 317 36.77 6.51 13.85
C LEU A 317 36.23 7.31 15.04
N ASN A 318 35.26 6.81 15.80
CA ASN A 318 34.59 7.62 16.83
C ASN A 318 34.34 6.86 18.13
N LYS A 319 34.83 7.39 19.27
CA LYS A 319 34.69 6.77 20.58
C LYS A 319 33.50 7.27 21.45
N LYS A 320 32.78 8.31 21.01
CA LYS A 320 31.69 8.91 21.82
C LYS A 320 30.46 9.20 20.96
N ILE A 321 29.50 8.26 20.93
CA ILE A 321 28.25 8.44 20.14
C ILE A 321 27.06 8.85 21.02
N PHE A 322 27.00 8.55 22.30
CA PHE A 322 25.85 8.81 23.15
C PHE A 322 26.20 9.42 24.50
N THR A 323 25.52 10.52 24.85
CA THR A 323 25.43 11.01 26.24
C THR A 323 24.14 10.50 26.85
N PHE A 324 24.24 9.71 27.92
CA PHE A 324 23.06 9.22 28.65
C PHE A 324 22.53 10.32 29.58
N ASN A 325 21.26 10.68 29.40
CA ASN A 325 20.48 11.37 30.42
C ASN A 325 19.12 10.66 30.60
N TYR A 326 18.39 10.98 31.66
CA TYR A 326 17.14 10.30 32.01
C TYR A 326 16.09 10.36 30.89
N PHE A 327 15.96 11.50 30.19
CA PHE A 327 15.04 11.66 29.06
C PHE A 327 15.43 10.74 27.88
N ASN A 328 16.71 10.65 27.57
CA ASN A 328 17.21 9.76 26.52
C ASN A 328 16.97 8.28 26.86
N LEU A 329 17.08 7.91 28.15
CA LEU A 329 16.78 6.56 28.62
C LEU A 329 15.33 6.16 28.38
N ILE A 330 14.38 7.04 28.72
CA ILE A 330 12.94 6.79 28.50
C ILE A 330 12.67 6.55 27.01
N ILE A 331 13.13 7.44 26.14
CA ILE A 331 12.94 7.29 24.69
C ILE A 331 13.60 6.02 24.18
N PHE A 332 14.80 5.69 24.67
CA PHE A 332 15.49 4.46 24.30
C PHE A 332 14.67 3.23 24.67
N ILE A 333 14.06 3.20 25.86
CA ILE A 333 13.18 2.10 26.31
C ILE A 333 11.99 1.96 25.34
N PHE A 334 11.32 3.06 24.99
CA PHE A 334 10.20 3.01 24.04
C PHE A 334 10.64 2.53 22.65
N LEU A 335 11.75 3.00 22.13
CA LEU A 335 12.29 2.54 20.86
C LEU A 335 12.66 1.06 20.92
N PHE A 336 13.26 0.60 22.03
CA PHE A 336 13.60 -0.79 22.23
C PHE A 336 12.35 -1.67 22.23
N ILE A 337 11.29 -1.27 22.95
CA ILE A 337 10.02 -1.99 22.94
C ILE A 337 9.46 -2.09 21.52
N ILE A 338 9.47 -0.98 20.77
CA ILE A 338 8.99 -0.98 19.37
C ILE A 338 9.84 -1.91 18.49
N PHE A 339 11.16 -1.94 18.67
CA PHE A 339 12.03 -2.83 17.92
C PHE A 339 11.85 -4.31 18.27
N LEU A 340 11.31 -4.62 19.44
CA LEU A 340 10.92 -5.99 19.79
C LEU A 340 9.63 -6.44 19.10
N VAL A 341 8.76 -5.52 18.65
CA VAL A 341 7.47 -5.88 18.03
C VAL A 341 7.61 -6.85 16.84
N PRO A 342 8.48 -6.61 15.83
CA PRO A 342 8.66 -7.57 14.75
C PRO A 342 9.17 -8.93 15.22
N ILE A 343 10.03 -8.98 16.25
CA ILE A 343 10.52 -10.23 16.85
C ILE A 343 9.35 -10.97 17.47
N PHE A 344 8.60 -10.30 18.34
CA PHE A 344 7.45 -10.87 19.03
C PHE A 344 6.35 -11.36 18.08
N LEU A 345 6.14 -10.67 16.94
CA LEU A 345 5.15 -11.08 15.94
C LEU A 345 5.60 -12.26 15.07
N ASN A 346 6.90 -12.51 14.94
CA ASN A 346 7.45 -13.48 13.99
C ASN A 346 8.08 -14.71 14.66
N ILE A 347 8.16 -14.74 15.99
CA ILE A 347 8.71 -15.89 16.73
C ILE A 347 7.80 -16.15 17.92
N ASN A 348 7.30 -17.38 18.04
CA ASN A 348 6.42 -17.78 19.13
C ASN A 348 7.23 -18.16 20.38
N LEU A 349 7.64 -17.16 21.15
CA LEU A 349 8.42 -17.39 22.38
C LEU A 349 7.58 -17.76 23.60
N PHE A 350 6.32 -17.30 23.66
CA PHE A 350 5.47 -17.35 24.87
C PHE A 350 4.02 -17.74 24.57
N ASN A 351 3.75 -18.49 23.51
CA ASN A 351 2.40 -18.79 23.03
C ASN A 351 1.51 -17.54 22.84
N GLN A 352 2.16 -16.40 22.52
CA GLN A 352 1.50 -15.10 22.38
C GLN A 352 0.48 -15.04 21.25
N TYR A 353 0.43 -16.03 20.36
CA TYR A 353 -0.53 -16.06 19.25
C TYR A 353 -1.97 -16.12 19.73
N GLN A 354 -2.24 -16.78 20.83
CA GLN A 354 -3.57 -16.78 21.44
C GLN A 354 -4.04 -15.36 21.83
N LEU A 355 -3.09 -14.48 22.17
CA LEU A 355 -3.37 -13.06 22.45
C LEU A 355 -3.52 -12.26 21.15
N ILE A 356 -2.65 -12.49 20.16
CA ILE A 356 -2.66 -11.79 18.89
C ILE A 356 -3.95 -12.08 18.10
N GLU A 357 -4.45 -13.31 18.15
CA GLU A 357 -5.71 -13.72 17.54
C GLU A 357 -6.95 -13.02 18.11
N LYS A 358 -6.87 -12.51 19.34
CA LYS A 358 -7.93 -11.72 19.95
C LYS A 358 -7.96 -10.27 19.46
N ILE A 359 -6.89 -9.78 18.83
CA ILE A 359 -6.79 -8.41 18.32
C ILE A 359 -7.23 -8.40 16.85
N PRO A 360 -8.40 -7.81 16.52
CA PRO A 360 -9.03 -7.94 15.18
C PRO A 360 -8.11 -7.57 14.02
N VAL A 361 -7.31 -6.52 14.16
CA VAL A 361 -6.42 -6.04 13.09
C VAL A 361 -5.19 -6.93 12.93
N LEU A 362 -4.62 -7.45 14.03
CA LEU A 362 -3.46 -8.36 14.01
C LEU A 362 -3.84 -9.77 13.57
N LYS A 363 -5.03 -10.24 13.96
CA LYS A 363 -5.60 -11.52 13.52
C LYS A 363 -5.63 -11.65 11.99
N ASN A 364 -5.98 -10.57 11.30
CA ASN A 364 -6.10 -10.55 9.85
C ASN A 364 -4.75 -10.31 9.13
N ASN A 365 -3.66 -10.08 9.87
CA ASN A 365 -2.34 -9.85 9.30
C ASN A 365 -1.53 -11.16 9.24
N TRP A 366 -1.69 -11.87 8.12
CA TRP A 366 -1.02 -13.15 7.89
C TRP A 366 0.50 -12.99 7.68
N VAL A 367 0.92 -12.00 6.89
CA VAL A 367 2.33 -11.78 6.52
C VAL A 367 3.00 -10.92 7.59
N ARG A 368 3.34 -11.52 8.72
CA ARG A 368 3.86 -10.81 9.90
C ARG A 368 5.25 -10.26 9.70
N PHE A 369 6.07 -10.83 8.84
CA PHE A 369 7.40 -10.28 8.55
C PHE A 369 7.34 -8.95 7.77
N ARG A 370 6.19 -8.51 7.26
CA ARG A 370 6.02 -7.12 6.79
C ARG A 370 6.36 -6.09 7.86
N TRP A 371 6.29 -6.46 9.12
CA TRP A 371 6.67 -5.61 10.25
C TRP A 371 8.16 -5.27 10.29
N PHE A 372 9.01 -5.97 9.53
CA PHE A 372 10.42 -5.58 9.36
C PHE A 372 10.56 -4.16 8.78
N SER A 373 9.59 -3.69 8.01
CA SER A 373 9.63 -2.33 7.45
C SER A 373 9.69 -1.22 8.50
N ILE A 374 9.33 -1.49 9.77
CA ILE A 374 9.50 -0.55 10.89
C ILE A 374 10.97 -0.13 11.05
N TYR A 375 11.90 -1.01 10.73
CA TYR A 375 13.35 -0.74 10.85
C TYR A 375 13.89 0.18 9.76
N ILE A 376 13.20 0.34 8.63
CA ILE A 376 13.71 1.08 7.45
C ILE A 376 14.08 2.52 7.82
N ILE A 377 13.12 3.29 8.30
CA ILE A 377 13.33 4.73 8.56
C ILE A 377 14.34 4.95 9.70
N PRO A 378 14.27 4.25 10.85
CA PRO A 378 15.27 4.35 11.90
C PRO A 378 16.71 4.04 11.42
N ILE A 379 16.91 2.99 10.63
CA ILE A 379 18.24 2.64 10.09
C ILE A 379 18.75 3.77 9.20
N ILE A 380 17.89 4.36 8.36
CA ILE A 380 18.27 5.48 7.49
C ILE A 380 18.63 6.73 8.32
N ILE A 381 17.82 7.08 9.32
CA ILE A 381 18.12 8.22 10.21
C ILE A 381 19.43 7.98 10.94
N PHE A 382 19.64 6.76 11.45
CA PHE A 382 20.87 6.39 12.12
C PHE A 382 22.09 6.52 11.18
N SER A 383 21.97 6.05 9.94
CA SER A 383 23.03 6.20 8.91
C SER A 383 23.38 7.68 8.67
N GLY A 384 22.39 8.56 8.64
CA GLY A 384 22.62 10.01 8.55
C GLY A 384 23.31 10.59 9.78
N LEU A 385 22.89 10.18 10.98
CA LEU A 385 23.54 10.59 12.24
C LEU A 385 25.01 10.14 12.31
N LEU A 386 25.32 8.95 11.78
CA LEU A 386 26.71 8.47 11.71
C LEU A 386 27.59 9.45 10.92
N ILE A 387 27.15 9.89 9.73
CA ILE A 387 27.89 10.86 8.91
C ILE A 387 28.00 12.22 9.60
N GLN A 388 26.90 12.71 10.20
CA GLN A 388 26.89 14.02 10.86
C GLN A 388 27.86 14.09 12.03
N ASN A 389 28.01 12.99 12.78
CA ASN A 389 28.86 12.92 13.96
C ASN A 389 30.34 12.63 13.63
N LEU A 390 30.69 12.40 12.35
CA LEU A 390 32.08 12.30 11.95
C LEU A 390 32.77 13.67 12.08
N ASN A 391 33.95 13.70 12.70
CA ASN A 391 34.79 14.90 12.83
C ASN A 391 35.51 15.23 11.52
N PHE A 392 34.75 15.25 10.41
CA PHE A 392 35.28 15.55 9.08
C PHE A 392 34.81 16.94 8.62
N SER A 393 35.61 17.54 7.72
CA SER A 393 35.18 18.77 7.04
C SER A 393 33.90 18.55 6.26
N GLU A 394 33.14 19.62 6.07
CA GLU A 394 31.90 19.58 5.28
C GLU A 394 32.13 19.04 3.85
N LEU A 395 33.30 19.32 3.27
CA LEU A 395 33.68 18.79 1.96
C LEU A 395 33.88 17.26 1.99
N ALA A 396 34.50 16.75 3.06
CA ALA A 396 34.70 15.30 3.23
C ALA A 396 33.34 14.58 3.42
N LYS A 397 32.45 15.12 4.26
CA LYS A 397 31.07 14.59 4.44
C LYS A 397 30.32 14.58 3.12
N LYS A 398 30.41 15.65 2.31
CA LYS A 398 29.84 15.71 0.96
C LYS A 398 30.36 14.58 0.07
N LYS A 399 31.69 14.39 0.03
CA LYS A 399 32.32 13.33 -0.78
C LYS A 399 31.85 11.95 -0.35
N ILE A 400 31.81 11.67 0.96
CA ILE A 400 31.28 10.42 1.51
C ILE A 400 29.83 10.21 1.08
N ALA A 401 28.96 11.19 1.28
CA ALA A 401 27.55 11.06 0.92
C ALA A 401 27.36 10.79 -0.59
N VAL A 402 28.08 11.51 -1.46
CA VAL A 402 28.02 11.30 -2.91
C VAL A 402 28.56 9.92 -3.30
N SER A 403 29.67 9.48 -2.73
CA SER A 403 30.23 8.13 -2.99
C SER A 403 29.26 7.04 -2.54
N MET A 404 28.60 7.20 -1.40
CA MET A 404 27.60 6.23 -0.92
C MET A 404 26.32 6.21 -1.79
N ILE A 405 25.91 7.34 -2.36
CA ILE A 405 24.83 7.37 -3.37
C ILE A 405 25.27 6.59 -4.63
N LEU A 406 26.49 6.74 -5.09
CA LEU A 406 26.98 5.96 -6.24
C LEU A 406 27.00 4.46 -5.94
N VAL A 407 27.46 4.05 -4.76
CA VAL A 407 27.39 2.63 -4.32
C VAL A 407 25.95 2.12 -4.33
N LEU A 408 25.00 2.90 -3.81
CA LEU A 408 23.59 2.56 -3.82
C LEU A 408 23.06 2.36 -5.24
N LEU A 409 23.36 3.30 -6.15
CA LEU A 409 22.93 3.23 -7.55
C LEU A 409 23.52 2.02 -8.28
N ILE A 410 24.82 1.77 -8.11
CA ILE A 410 25.52 0.62 -8.71
C ILE A 410 24.91 -0.68 -8.19
N GLN A 411 24.75 -0.82 -6.87
CA GLN A 411 24.14 -2.02 -6.28
C GLN A 411 22.70 -2.23 -6.79
N SER A 412 21.89 -1.17 -6.86
CA SER A 412 20.51 -1.24 -7.35
C SER A 412 20.44 -1.59 -8.84
N PHE A 413 21.41 -1.15 -9.64
CA PHE A 413 21.51 -1.46 -11.07
C PHE A 413 21.90 -2.92 -11.31
N ILE A 414 22.94 -3.40 -10.62
CA ILE A 414 23.48 -4.76 -10.78
C ILE A 414 22.53 -5.82 -10.19
N LYS A 415 21.72 -5.44 -9.18
CA LYS A 415 20.85 -6.38 -8.51
C LYS A 415 19.95 -7.11 -9.50
N ASP A 416 19.99 -8.44 -9.46
CA ASP A 416 19.15 -9.30 -10.29
C ASP A 416 17.66 -9.09 -9.95
N LYS A 417 16.88 -8.82 -10.98
CA LYS A 417 15.43 -8.60 -10.92
C LYS A 417 14.64 -9.63 -11.73
N SER A 418 15.36 -10.62 -12.29
CA SER A 418 14.78 -11.58 -13.25
C SER A 418 13.64 -12.40 -12.64
N TRP A 419 13.73 -12.74 -11.36
CA TRP A 419 12.69 -13.49 -10.68
C TRP A 419 11.33 -12.79 -10.67
N HIS A 420 11.29 -11.44 -10.77
CA HIS A 420 10.03 -10.71 -10.84
C HIS A 420 9.26 -10.92 -12.14
N TYR A 421 9.93 -11.30 -13.23
CA TYR A 421 9.32 -11.41 -14.55
C TYR A 421 9.48 -12.78 -15.20
N ASN A 422 10.15 -13.74 -14.57
CA ASN A 422 10.27 -15.08 -15.12
C ASN A 422 9.01 -15.91 -14.87
N ASP A 423 8.38 -15.78 -13.71
CA ASP A 423 7.28 -16.64 -13.29
C ASP A 423 5.90 -15.96 -13.37
N LEU A 424 5.85 -14.65 -13.50
CA LEU A 424 4.62 -13.87 -13.42
C LEU A 424 4.35 -13.13 -14.73
N LYS A 425 3.60 -13.77 -15.63
CA LYS A 425 3.21 -13.18 -16.92
C LYS A 425 1.87 -12.46 -16.79
N TYR A 426 1.81 -11.24 -17.30
CA TYR A 426 0.58 -10.46 -17.42
C TYR A 426 0.34 -10.05 -18.87
N ASP A 427 -0.76 -10.51 -19.48
CA ASP A 427 -1.09 -10.16 -20.86
C ASP A 427 -1.71 -8.75 -20.92
N THR A 428 -0.91 -7.82 -21.41
CA THR A 428 -1.36 -6.44 -21.61
C THR A 428 -2.16 -6.24 -22.91
N LYS A 429 -2.23 -7.22 -23.81
CA LYS A 429 -2.93 -7.09 -25.10
C LYS A 429 -4.43 -6.95 -24.87
N ASN A 430 -5.02 -7.86 -24.08
CA ASN A 430 -6.44 -7.82 -23.74
C ASN A 430 -6.79 -6.53 -23.00
N LEU A 431 -5.96 -6.10 -22.03
CA LEU A 431 -6.11 -4.85 -21.32
C LEU A 431 -6.13 -3.63 -22.27
N MET A 432 -5.19 -3.55 -23.19
CA MET A 432 -5.09 -2.40 -24.11
C MET A 432 -6.20 -2.41 -25.15
N SER A 433 -6.59 -3.59 -25.64
CA SER A 433 -7.75 -3.76 -26.52
C SER A 433 -9.05 -3.32 -25.83
N PHE A 434 -9.27 -3.79 -24.62
CA PHE A 434 -10.41 -3.38 -23.79
C PHE A 434 -10.44 -1.87 -23.60
N HIS A 435 -9.33 -1.27 -23.18
CA HIS A 435 -9.23 0.17 -22.95
C HIS A 435 -9.55 0.99 -24.22
N LYS A 436 -9.07 0.55 -25.39
CA LYS A 436 -9.34 1.20 -26.67
C LYS A 436 -10.82 1.12 -27.04
N ASN A 437 -11.43 -0.04 -26.87
CA ASN A 437 -12.84 -0.27 -27.18
C ASN A 437 -13.76 0.50 -26.22
N PHE A 438 -13.44 0.49 -24.94
CA PHE A 438 -14.19 1.23 -23.92
C PHE A 438 -14.12 2.75 -24.17
N LYS A 439 -12.94 3.29 -24.51
CA LYS A 439 -12.80 4.71 -24.87
C LYS A 439 -13.64 5.12 -26.09
N LYS A 440 -13.85 4.18 -27.03
CA LYS A 440 -14.63 4.45 -28.24
C LYS A 440 -16.14 4.43 -27.97
N ASN A 441 -16.61 3.48 -27.17
CA ASN A 441 -18.04 3.19 -27.04
C ASN A 441 -18.67 3.75 -25.76
N ASN A 442 -17.87 4.06 -24.73
CA ASN A 442 -18.30 4.56 -23.41
C ASN A 442 -19.35 3.69 -22.68
N ILE A 443 -19.61 2.48 -23.18
CA ILE A 443 -20.60 1.55 -22.63
C ILE A 443 -19.84 0.30 -22.19
N PHE A 444 -20.09 -0.12 -20.96
CA PHE A 444 -19.60 -1.37 -20.44
C PHE A 444 -20.73 -2.11 -19.72
N GLU A 445 -20.94 -3.36 -20.10
CA GLU A 445 -21.91 -4.25 -19.47
C GLU A 445 -21.21 -5.56 -19.11
N VAL A 446 -21.52 -6.11 -17.95
CA VAL A 446 -21.14 -7.47 -17.60
C VAL A 446 -22.12 -8.43 -18.23
N LYS A 447 -21.65 -9.29 -19.11
CA LYS A 447 -22.49 -10.25 -19.85
C LYS A 447 -23.01 -11.38 -18.95
N GLY A 448 -22.28 -11.66 -17.87
CA GLY A 448 -22.60 -12.70 -16.91
C GLY A 448 -21.37 -13.23 -16.21
N PRO A 449 -21.53 -14.17 -15.30
CA PRO A 449 -20.44 -14.88 -14.66
C PRO A 449 -19.71 -15.80 -15.63
N ALA A 450 -18.39 -15.97 -15.44
CA ALA A 450 -17.58 -16.91 -16.20
C ALA A 450 -16.45 -17.50 -15.35
N ILE A 451 -15.87 -18.59 -15.83
CA ILE A 451 -14.71 -19.23 -15.24
C ILE A 451 -13.65 -19.49 -16.30
N LEU A 452 -12.38 -19.26 -15.97
CA LEU A 452 -11.28 -19.65 -16.85
C LEU A 452 -11.04 -21.15 -16.72
N MET A 453 -10.94 -21.81 -17.88
CA MET A 453 -10.65 -23.24 -17.96
C MET A 453 -9.26 -23.47 -18.55
N ASP A 454 -8.62 -24.55 -18.17
CA ASP A 454 -7.42 -25.05 -18.82
C ASP A 454 -7.76 -25.89 -20.05
N ASN A 455 -6.75 -26.40 -20.74
CA ASN A 455 -6.92 -27.23 -21.93
C ASN A 455 -7.60 -28.58 -21.63
N ASN A 456 -7.66 -28.99 -20.37
CA ASN A 456 -8.28 -30.24 -19.91
C ASN A 456 -9.71 -30.01 -19.43
N GLY A 457 -10.24 -28.77 -19.55
CA GLY A 457 -11.55 -28.43 -19.06
C GLY A 457 -11.63 -28.29 -17.54
N LEU A 458 -10.51 -28.12 -16.85
CA LEU A 458 -10.44 -27.87 -15.42
C LEU A 458 -10.35 -26.37 -15.13
N PRO A 459 -10.94 -25.86 -14.04
CA PRO A 459 -10.77 -24.46 -13.65
C PRO A 459 -9.32 -24.10 -13.49
N LYS A 460 -8.90 -23.12 -14.26
CA LYS A 460 -7.52 -22.67 -14.23
C LYS A 460 -7.28 -21.88 -12.96
N HIS A 461 -6.45 -22.41 -12.07
CA HIS A 461 -5.84 -21.64 -10.99
C HIS A 461 -4.76 -20.73 -11.59
N SER A 462 -5.13 -19.52 -11.96
CA SER A 462 -4.17 -18.52 -12.42
C SER A 462 -4.42 -17.20 -11.70
N ASP A 463 -3.36 -16.45 -11.49
CA ASP A 463 -3.43 -15.11 -10.90
C ASP A 463 -4.23 -14.13 -11.79
N ASN A 464 -4.44 -14.47 -13.06
CA ASN A 464 -5.13 -13.66 -14.06
C ASN A 464 -6.65 -13.88 -14.12
N LYS A 465 -7.27 -14.46 -13.11
CA LYS A 465 -8.72 -14.75 -13.09
C LYS A 465 -9.58 -13.51 -13.30
N ASN A 466 -9.18 -12.38 -12.74
CA ASN A 466 -9.92 -11.12 -12.88
C ASN A 466 -9.86 -10.54 -14.31
N ASP A 467 -8.98 -11.03 -15.18
CA ASP A 467 -8.88 -10.57 -16.57
C ASP A 467 -10.10 -10.94 -17.43
N LEU A 468 -10.96 -11.88 -16.97
CA LEU A 468 -12.27 -12.11 -17.57
C LEU A 468 -13.13 -10.83 -17.64
N PHE A 469 -12.89 -9.90 -16.74
CA PHE A 469 -13.48 -8.58 -16.77
C PHE A 469 -13.24 -7.84 -18.10
N PHE A 470 -12.07 -7.99 -18.72
CA PHE A 470 -11.77 -7.39 -20.02
C PHE A 470 -12.55 -8.01 -21.18
N SER A 471 -13.13 -9.17 -20.97
CA SER A 471 -14.05 -9.82 -21.90
C SER A 471 -15.52 -9.59 -21.54
N SER A 472 -15.78 -8.70 -20.59
CA SER A 472 -17.10 -8.35 -20.08
C SER A 472 -17.77 -9.47 -19.29
N TYR A 473 -16.99 -10.29 -18.59
CA TYR A 473 -17.49 -11.32 -17.69
C TYR A 473 -17.05 -11.08 -16.26
N SER A 474 -17.89 -11.46 -15.30
CA SER A 474 -17.54 -11.50 -13.89
C SER A 474 -16.87 -12.84 -13.57
N PRO A 475 -15.60 -12.86 -13.11
CA PRO A 475 -14.95 -14.10 -12.78
C PRO A 475 -15.60 -14.74 -11.55
N LEU A 476 -16.03 -16.00 -11.69
CA LEU A 476 -16.64 -16.75 -10.60
C LEU A 476 -15.61 -17.03 -9.49
N THR A 477 -14.43 -17.52 -9.88
CA THR A 477 -13.28 -17.67 -9.01
C THR A 477 -12.36 -16.49 -9.23
N CYS A 478 -12.59 -15.39 -8.55
CA CYS A 478 -11.77 -14.21 -8.68
C CYS A 478 -10.52 -14.30 -7.81
N TYR A 479 -9.51 -13.48 -8.14
CA TYR A 479 -8.36 -13.27 -7.30
C TYR A 479 -8.69 -12.22 -6.25
N GLN A 480 -8.86 -12.67 -5.01
CA GLN A 480 -9.07 -11.80 -3.84
C GLN A 480 -8.16 -12.27 -2.71
N PRO A 481 -6.98 -11.66 -2.53
CA PRO A 481 -5.99 -12.15 -1.59
C PRO A 481 -6.41 -12.03 -0.11
N ILE A 482 -7.47 -11.29 0.18
CA ILE A 482 -7.93 -11.07 1.57
C ILE A 482 -9.07 -11.99 1.95
N PHE A 483 -9.77 -12.57 0.97
CA PHE A 483 -11.03 -13.27 1.24
C PHE A 483 -11.05 -14.69 0.73
N GLY A 484 -11.35 -15.59 1.65
CA GLY A 484 -12.08 -16.76 1.27
C GLY A 484 -13.57 -16.46 1.33
N TYR A 485 -14.20 -15.72 0.52
CA TYR A 485 -15.64 -15.44 0.35
C TYR A 485 -16.57 -15.67 1.56
N GLY A 486 -16.08 -15.74 2.79
CA GLY A 486 -16.85 -16.22 3.92
C GLY A 486 -17.33 -17.66 3.77
N LEU A 487 -16.75 -18.43 2.82
CA LEU A 487 -17.08 -19.84 2.63
C LEU A 487 -16.74 -20.67 3.86
N GLU A 488 -15.77 -20.23 4.66
CA GLU A 488 -15.47 -20.83 5.95
C GLU A 488 -16.62 -20.69 6.96
N LYS A 489 -17.54 -19.75 6.75
CA LYS A 489 -18.76 -19.59 7.55
C LYS A 489 -19.94 -20.39 7.00
N LEU A 490 -19.87 -20.85 5.75
CA LEU A 490 -20.92 -21.63 5.15
C LEU A 490 -20.88 -23.05 5.72
N ASP A 491 -22.00 -23.46 6.27
CA ASP A 491 -22.20 -24.86 6.64
C ASP A 491 -22.36 -25.67 5.34
N ALA A 492 -21.28 -26.37 4.96
CA ALA A 492 -21.26 -27.17 3.74
C ALA A 492 -22.37 -28.23 3.69
N SER A 493 -22.92 -28.63 4.85
CA SER A 493 -24.05 -29.59 4.92
C SER A 493 -25.36 -29.00 4.41
N LYS A 494 -25.50 -27.68 4.39
CA LYS A 494 -26.67 -26.96 3.89
C LYS A 494 -26.65 -26.71 2.38
N ILE A 495 -25.55 -27.02 1.73
CA ILE A 495 -25.39 -26.80 0.30
C ILE A 495 -25.88 -28.06 -0.43
N ILE A 496 -27.04 -28.01 -1.04
CA ILE A 496 -27.58 -29.10 -1.84
C ILE A 496 -26.87 -29.07 -3.21
N PHE A 497 -25.99 -30.04 -3.45
CA PHE A 497 -25.26 -30.16 -4.70
C PHE A 497 -25.90 -31.20 -5.60
N ASN A 498 -26.52 -30.79 -6.66
CA ASN A 498 -26.81 -31.67 -7.78
C ASN A 498 -25.55 -31.81 -8.65
N ASN A 499 -24.80 -32.88 -8.47
CA ASN A 499 -23.59 -33.26 -9.25
C ASN A 499 -22.45 -32.23 -9.24
N LYS A 500 -22.06 -31.72 -8.07
CA LYS A 500 -21.04 -30.68 -7.94
C LYS A 500 -20.06 -30.99 -6.83
N HIS A 501 -18.81 -30.61 -7.02
CA HIS A 501 -17.74 -30.90 -6.09
C HIS A 501 -17.29 -29.64 -5.34
N LEU A 502 -17.49 -29.64 -4.04
CA LEU A 502 -16.81 -28.73 -3.12
C LEU A 502 -15.56 -29.44 -2.59
N PHE A 503 -14.40 -28.84 -2.72
CA PHE A 503 -13.20 -29.37 -2.09
C PHE A 503 -13.24 -29.16 -0.58
N LYS A 504 -12.60 -30.07 0.15
CA LYS A 504 -12.52 -30.00 1.63
C LYS A 504 -11.78 -28.76 2.15
N ASP A 505 -11.00 -28.10 1.29
CA ASP A 505 -10.26 -26.87 1.61
C ASP A 505 -11.09 -25.58 1.43
N GLY A 506 -12.35 -25.70 1.07
CA GLY A 506 -13.24 -24.55 0.82
C GLY A 506 -13.13 -24.02 -0.62
N THR A 507 -12.30 -24.59 -1.47
CA THR A 507 -12.36 -24.32 -2.90
C THR A 507 -13.52 -25.07 -3.53
N TYR A 508 -14.19 -24.45 -4.47
CA TYR A 508 -15.31 -25.05 -5.16
C TYR A 508 -15.04 -25.06 -6.66
N ILE A 509 -15.45 -26.16 -7.26
CA ILE A 509 -15.48 -26.31 -8.70
C ILE A 509 -16.92 -26.40 -9.15
N LEU A 510 -17.24 -25.62 -10.13
CA LEU A 510 -18.55 -25.59 -10.72
C LEU A 510 -18.54 -26.34 -12.02
N TYR A 511 -19.12 -27.52 -12.00
CA TYR A 511 -19.32 -28.29 -13.19
C TYR A 511 -20.74 -28.79 -13.35
N SER A 512 -21.27 -28.67 -14.59
CA SER A 512 -22.01 -29.76 -15.17
C SER A 512 -21.00 -30.68 -15.84
N ASN A 513 -21.10 -31.97 -15.69
CA ASN A 513 -20.20 -32.97 -16.24
C ASN A 513 -20.11 -33.00 -17.79
N LYS A 514 -20.77 -32.08 -18.47
CA LYS A 514 -20.71 -31.92 -19.91
C LYS A 514 -20.66 -30.43 -20.22
N PHE A 515 -19.47 -29.98 -20.47
CA PHE A 515 -19.22 -28.73 -21.13
C PHE A 515 -19.66 -28.86 -22.59
N ASP A 516 -20.92 -28.68 -22.85
CA ASP A 516 -21.37 -28.53 -24.22
C ASP A 516 -21.33 -27.06 -24.58
N ILE A 517 -20.15 -26.62 -25.03
CA ILE A 517 -19.92 -25.26 -25.52
C ILE A 517 -20.89 -24.93 -26.68
N LYS A 518 -21.42 -25.94 -27.38
CA LYS A 518 -22.33 -25.78 -28.50
C LYS A 518 -23.74 -25.39 -28.08
N GLU A 519 -24.16 -25.70 -26.87
CA GLU A 519 -25.55 -25.44 -26.43
C GLU A 519 -25.72 -24.23 -25.53
N ASN A 520 -24.66 -23.49 -25.15
CA ASN A 520 -24.73 -22.37 -24.19
C ASN A 520 -25.42 -22.70 -22.85
N ASN A 521 -25.49 -23.94 -22.47
CA ASN A 521 -26.31 -24.46 -21.37
C ASN A 521 -25.48 -24.94 -20.18
N PHE A 522 -24.46 -24.22 -19.74
CA PHE A 522 -23.89 -24.57 -18.46
C PHE A 522 -24.50 -23.72 -17.34
N SER A 523 -24.85 -24.40 -16.26
CA SER A 523 -25.22 -23.76 -15.01
C SER A 523 -24.05 -23.77 -14.05
N PHE A 524 -23.86 -22.72 -13.32
CA PHE A 524 -22.86 -22.68 -12.29
C PHE A 524 -23.42 -22.07 -11.02
N PHE A 525 -22.81 -22.45 -9.93
CA PHE A 525 -23.13 -22.00 -8.61
C PHE A 525 -22.50 -20.63 -8.37
N ASN A 526 -23.29 -19.68 -7.86
CA ASN A 526 -22.77 -18.39 -7.48
C ASN A 526 -22.59 -18.30 -5.95
N PRO A 527 -21.36 -18.32 -5.42
CA PRO A 527 -21.13 -18.23 -3.98
C PRO A 527 -21.61 -16.90 -3.40
N SER A 528 -21.65 -15.84 -4.20
CA SER A 528 -22.14 -14.54 -3.75
C SER A 528 -23.64 -14.57 -3.39
N CYS A 529 -24.39 -15.52 -3.90
CA CYS A 529 -25.79 -15.74 -3.51
C CYS A 529 -25.95 -16.18 -2.04
N PHE A 530 -24.91 -16.73 -1.41
CA PHE A 530 -24.94 -17.04 0.03
C PHE A 530 -24.64 -15.84 0.89
N ILE A 531 -23.84 -14.91 0.37
CA ILE A 531 -23.30 -13.80 1.14
C ILE A 531 -24.11 -12.52 0.88
N PHE A 532 -24.54 -12.34 -0.36
CA PHE A 532 -25.26 -11.16 -0.84
C PHE A 532 -26.45 -11.56 -1.74
N PRO A 533 -27.44 -12.30 -1.21
CA PRO A 533 -28.56 -12.79 -2.03
C PRO A 533 -29.41 -11.65 -2.62
N GLU A 534 -29.68 -10.62 -1.83
CA GLU A 534 -30.49 -9.48 -2.25
C GLU A 534 -29.79 -8.63 -3.31
N GLU A 535 -28.52 -8.28 -3.10
CA GLU A 535 -27.72 -7.49 -4.03
C GLU A 535 -27.49 -8.20 -5.35
N ASN A 536 -27.40 -9.52 -5.32
CA ASN A 536 -27.23 -10.37 -6.49
C ASN A 536 -28.55 -10.86 -7.10
N ASN A 537 -29.68 -10.54 -6.49
CA ASN A 537 -31.00 -10.99 -6.92
C ASN A 537 -31.09 -12.51 -7.16
N CYS A 538 -30.59 -13.28 -6.19
CA CYS A 538 -30.54 -14.73 -6.23
C CYS A 538 -30.86 -15.33 -4.85
N LEU A 539 -31.23 -16.62 -4.84
CA LEU A 539 -31.42 -17.37 -3.60
C LEU A 539 -30.14 -18.17 -3.25
N PRO A 540 -29.87 -18.41 -1.96
CA PRO A 540 -28.78 -19.29 -1.55
C PRO A 540 -28.90 -20.66 -2.23
N GLY A 541 -27.84 -21.08 -2.92
CA GLY A 541 -27.81 -22.32 -3.69
C GLY A 541 -28.27 -22.19 -5.14
N ASP A 542 -28.67 -21.02 -5.59
CA ASP A 542 -29.03 -20.78 -6.98
C ASP A 542 -27.87 -21.07 -7.94
N THR A 543 -28.22 -21.67 -9.05
CA THR A 543 -27.36 -21.85 -10.20
C THR A 543 -27.80 -20.91 -11.32
N PHE A 544 -26.83 -20.29 -11.99
CA PHE A 544 -27.12 -19.45 -13.14
C PHE A 544 -26.88 -20.21 -14.43
N LYS A 545 -27.81 -20.10 -15.35
CA LYS A 545 -27.58 -20.42 -16.76
C LYS A 545 -27.19 -19.13 -17.48
N ILE A 546 -26.27 -19.21 -18.44
CA ILE A 546 -25.88 -18.04 -19.26
C ILE A 546 -27.08 -17.44 -19.96
N SER A 547 -28.11 -18.25 -20.27
CA SER A 547 -29.37 -17.81 -20.87
C SER A 547 -30.28 -17.02 -19.92
N GLU A 548 -30.09 -17.09 -18.61
CA GLU A 548 -30.97 -16.46 -17.60
C GLU A 548 -30.57 -14.99 -17.37
N LYS A 549 -30.62 -14.18 -18.44
CA LYS A 549 -30.23 -12.76 -18.39
C LYS A 549 -31.03 -11.93 -17.39
N GLU A 550 -32.27 -12.28 -17.13
CA GLU A 550 -33.13 -11.56 -16.19
C GLU A 550 -32.68 -11.69 -14.74
N LYS A 551 -32.22 -12.88 -14.33
CA LYS A 551 -31.61 -13.10 -13.01
C LYS A 551 -30.27 -12.37 -12.87
N LEU A 552 -29.59 -12.12 -13.98
CA LEU A 552 -28.31 -11.45 -14.05
C LEU A 552 -28.43 -9.94 -14.34
N SER A 553 -29.64 -9.41 -14.41
CA SER A 553 -29.88 -8.00 -14.81
C SER A 553 -29.15 -6.98 -13.93
N LYS A 554 -28.93 -7.29 -12.66
CA LYS A 554 -28.12 -6.46 -11.76
C LYS A 554 -26.63 -6.47 -12.09
N PHE A 555 -26.13 -7.50 -12.78
CA PHE A 555 -24.74 -7.58 -13.21
C PHE A 555 -24.48 -6.88 -14.55
N THR A 556 -25.51 -6.63 -15.34
CA THR A 556 -25.34 -6.12 -16.70
C THR A 556 -25.12 -4.62 -16.76
N ARG A 557 -25.53 -3.87 -15.74
CA ARG A 557 -25.47 -2.41 -15.73
C ARG A 557 -24.78 -1.90 -14.47
N TYR A 558 -23.84 -0.96 -14.67
CA TYR A 558 -23.19 -0.23 -13.58
C TYR A 558 -24.09 0.91 -13.07
N ASN A 559 -25.35 0.60 -12.84
CA ASN A 559 -26.27 1.53 -12.20
C ASN A 559 -25.95 1.58 -10.69
N LYS A 560 -26.41 2.62 -10.02
CA LYS A 560 -26.33 2.73 -8.57
C LYS A 560 -26.97 1.49 -7.94
N PHE A 561 -26.16 0.59 -7.41
CA PHE A 561 -26.68 -0.52 -6.62
C PHE A 561 -27.20 0.02 -5.30
N ILE A 562 -28.38 -0.44 -4.90
CA ILE A 562 -28.91 -0.21 -3.57
C ILE A 562 -28.20 -1.20 -2.66
N PHE A 563 -27.04 -0.78 -2.11
CA PHE A 563 -26.40 -1.52 -1.04
C PHE A 563 -27.00 -1.04 0.29
N GLU A 564 -27.66 -1.95 1.01
CA GLU A 564 -28.24 -1.59 2.30
C GLU A 564 -27.14 -1.29 3.31
N GLN A 565 -27.09 -0.06 3.73
CA GLN A 565 -26.16 0.41 4.74
C GLN A 565 -26.90 0.45 6.08
N ASN A 566 -26.28 -0.13 7.12
CA ASN A 566 -26.78 0.02 8.47
C ASN A 566 -26.73 1.50 8.92
N LYS A 567 -27.47 1.85 9.98
CA LYS A 567 -27.53 3.23 10.49
C LYS A 567 -26.17 3.79 10.84
N PHE A 568 -25.29 2.95 11.38
CA PHE A 568 -23.94 3.36 11.78
C PHE A 568 -23.08 3.75 10.56
N GLN A 569 -23.16 2.99 9.46
CA GLN A 569 -22.49 3.34 8.22
C GLN A 569 -22.99 4.66 7.62
N LYS A 570 -24.30 4.90 7.64
CA LYS A 570 -24.89 6.16 7.15
C LYS A 570 -24.38 7.37 7.96
N ILE A 571 -24.32 7.24 9.28
CA ILE A 571 -23.74 8.27 10.18
C ILE A 571 -22.26 8.48 9.88
N SER A 572 -21.49 7.40 9.73
CA SER A 572 -20.07 7.46 9.41
C SER A 572 -19.80 8.15 8.07
N ASN A 573 -20.63 7.89 7.05
CA ASN A 573 -20.53 8.56 5.75
C ASN A 573 -20.76 10.07 5.88
N PHE A 574 -21.77 10.47 6.65
CA PHE A 574 -22.08 11.89 6.88
C PHE A 574 -20.96 12.61 7.64
N ILE A 575 -20.45 12.00 8.71
CA ILE A 575 -19.32 12.55 9.48
C ILE A 575 -18.08 12.72 8.59
N SER A 576 -17.72 11.68 7.81
CA SER A 576 -16.57 11.75 6.92
C SER A 576 -16.69 12.86 5.88
N PHE A 577 -17.88 13.02 5.30
CA PHE A 577 -18.13 14.06 4.32
C PHE A 577 -17.97 15.46 4.94
N ILE A 578 -18.59 15.71 6.10
CA ILE A 578 -18.48 16.99 6.81
C ILE A 578 -17.04 17.28 7.22
N ALA A 579 -16.35 16.30 7.83
CA ALA A 579 -14.96 16.47 8.25
C ALA A 579 -14.04 16.82 7.08
N PHE A 580 -14.19 16.12 5.95
CA PHE A 580 -13.43 16.42 4.74
C PHE A 580 -13.76 17.80 4.18
N ALA A 581 -15.04 18.17 4.10
CA ALA A 581 -15.49 19.48 3.60
C ALA A 581 -14.92 20.63 4.45
N ILE A 582 -15.00 20.52 5.78
CA ILE A 582 -14.43 21.51 6.70
C ILE A 582 -12.93 21.66 6.48
N CYS A 583 -12.19 20.56 6.41
CA CYS A 583 -10.75 20.59 6.18
C CYS A 583 -10.39 21.23 4.82
N LEU A 584 -11.13 20.91 3.76
CA LEU A 584 -10.92 21.47 2.44
C LEU A 584 -11.20 22.98 2.40
N ILE A 585 -12.34 23.42 2.95
CA ILE A 585 -12.70 24.84 3.05
C ILE A 585 -11.63 25.61 3.82
N TYR A 586 -11.17 25.06 4.94
CA TYR A 586 -10.11 25.66 5.74
C TYR A 586 -8.80 25.82 4.96
N LEU A 587 -8.39 24.82 4.19
CA LEU A 587 -7.18 24.88 3.36
C LEU A 587 -7.32 25.92 2.24
N ILE A 588 -8.47 25.98 1.55
CA ILE A 588 -8.76 26.95 0.50
C ILE A 588 -8.72 28.38 1.08
N TYR A 589 -9.41 28.61 2.20
CA TYR A 589 -9.41 29.89 2.89
C TYR A 589 -7.99 30.34 3.28
N SER A 590 -7.22 29.42 3.88
CA SER A 590 -5.83 29.70 4.27
C SER A 590 -4.94 30.03 3.07
N PHE A 591 -5.14 29.35 1.95
CA PHE A 591 -4.42 29.62 0.70
C PHE A 591 -4.77 30.99 0.11
N ILE A 592 -6.05 31.37 0.13
CA ILE A 592 -6.50 32.71 -0.34
C ILE A 592 -5.85 33.81 0.51
N ILE A 593 -5.87 33.68 1.85
CA ILE A 593 -5.21 34.65 2.75
C ILE A 593 -3.71 34.75 2.43
N TYR A 594 -3.05 33.63 2.21
CA TYR A 594 -1.63 33.61 1.86
C TYR A 594 -1.36 34.40 0.57
N LEU A 595 -2.17 34.20 -0.48
CA LEU A 595 -2.04 34.94 -1.73
C LEU A 595 -2.27 36.44 -1.56
N LEU A 596 -3.27 36.84 -0.76
CA LEU A 596 -3.56 38.25 -0.47
C LEU A 596 -2.39 38.92 0.27
N ASN A 597 -1.77 38.22 1.23
CA ASN A 597 -0.60 38.71 1.97
C ASN A 597 0.63 38.85 1.06
N LEU A 598 0.85 37.92 0.12
CA LEU A 598 1.92 38.04 -0.88
C LEU A 598 1.71 39.30 -1.76
N ARG A 599 0.47 39.53 -2.22
CA ARG A 599 0.14 40.69 -3.04
C ARG A 599 0.42 42.02 -2.29
N LYS A 600 0.01 42.11 -1.02
CA LYS A 600 0.30 43.30 -0.17
C LYS A 600 1.81 43.53 -0.01
N LYS A 601 2.59 42.47 0.22
CA LYS A 601 4.04 42.55 0.37
C LYS A 601 4.74 43.01 -0.91
N ASN A 602 4.28 42.55 -2.09
CA ASN A 602 4.84 42.97 -3.38
C ASN A 602 4.50 44.44 -3.69
N ILE A 603 3.31 44.91 -3.30
CA ILE A 603 2.93 46.34 -3.44
C ILE A 603 3.80 47.21 -2.54
N ASN A 604 3.99 46.82 -1.28
CA ASN A 604 4.83 47.59 -0.33
C ASN A 604 6.33 47.56 -0.67
N ASN A 605 6.80 46.62 -1.47
CA ASN A 605 8.20 46.57 -1.96
C ASN A 605 8.36 47.29 -3.33
N ALA A 606 7.28 47.75 -3.94
CA ALA A 606 7.29 48.51 -5.21
C ALA A 606 7.19 50.04 -4.98
N TYR A 607 6.89 50.45 -3.78
CA TYR A 607 7.00 51.82 -3.26
C TYR A 607 8.22 51.91 -2.33
#